data_663d1a9377b20818d7c6ce49e0a059e0
#
_entry.id   663d1a9377b20818d7c6ce49e0a059e0
#
_cell.length_a   1.000
_cell.length_b   1.000
_cell.length_c   1.000
_cell.angle_alpha   90.00
_cell.angle_beta   90.00
_cell.angle_gamma   90.00
#
_symmetry.space_group_name_H-M   'P 1'
#
loop_
_entity.id
_entity.type
_entity.pdbx_description
1 polymer ?
#
loop_
_entity_poly.entity_id
_entity_poly.type
_entity_poly.pdbx_seq_one_letter_code
_entity_poly.pdbx_strand_id
1 'polypeptide(L)'
;MNNIVELLNREVMAHPEQIAFIQGKRQLTYGDFWQRVLRRADGYLAHGLGKGDRVLVFVPMSIELYEILSALFYIGCTAVFLDAWATRERLELSLKIASCKACAMIPKAWLLLLFSREMRKVPVKMLPGSIGPKATNRPPETDVDTALITFTTGSTGLPKAAKRTHRFLMEQQRILAKEMDLPRGTVDMATLPIFALGNLASGLTTLIPPFDMRHPGDFDPRPVIEEARKHHVASTCASPAFFQCLMKGMAASELPELRHLATGGATVDPFFAEQLLKAFPNTTATAIYGSTEAEPIASVSIARLAKCKSLSHGILAGKVISDIHVAILPMDRPVKHEYTDDEWKGGLLPNGSVGEICVAGPHVLKEYFGNPDAFRENKIIVGTEIYHRTGDAGRLDDERNLYLYGRVSTAFQDDDGKWVFTMLCEVRLKYLPGIKAGTVLKMPDGITVFLETSLQRIEAENLLAEAGIPCQKIEILKHIPRDPRHNSKIDYGALRELFK
;
A
#
# COMPACT_ATOMS: atom_id res chain seq x y z
N MET A 1 16.77 -5.47 19.88
CA MET A 1 15.30 -5.34 19.84
C MET A 1 14.74 -6.38 18.91
N ASN A 2 13.76 -7.13 19.39
CA ASN A 2 13.13 -8.21 18.60
C ASN A 2 11.64 -8.00 18.39
N ASN A 3 11.03 -6.99 19.05
CA ASN A 3 9.62 -6.68 18.96
C ASN A 3 9.42 -5.19 18.68
N ILE A 4 8.57 -4.83 17.69
CA ILE A 4 8.29 -3.44 17.33
C ILE A 4 7.71 -2.62 18.49
N VAL A 5 7.05 -3.27 19.42
CA VAL A 5 6.50 -2.64 20.63
C VAL A 5 7.59 -2.01 21.52
N GLU A 6 8.84 -2.49 21.42
CA GLU A 6 9.97 -1.89 22.16
C GLU A 6 10.29 -0.48 21.67
N LEU A 7 10.07 -0.18 20.37
CA LEU A 7 10.20 1.18 19.84
C LEU A 7 9.15 2.10 20.45
N LEU A 8 7.88 1.64 20.49
CA LEU A 8 6.80 2.39 21.13
C LEU A 8 7.07 2.63 22.62
N ASN A 9 7.48 1.59 23.34
CA ASN A 9 7.77 1.70 24.79
C ASN A 9 8.88 2.73 25.06
N ARG A 10 9.88 2.82 24.19
CA ARG A 10 10.94 3.84 24.31
C ARG A 10 10.36 5.26 24.23
N GLU A 11 9.45 5.51 23.28
CA GLU A 11 8.79 6.80 23.14
C GLU A 11 7.91 7.14 24.35
N VAL A 12 7.16 6.15 24.85
CA VAL A 12 6.35 6.28 26.08
C VAL A 12 7.21 6.65 27.28
N MET A 13 8.33 5.97 27.47
CA MET A 13 9.22 6.23 28.62
C MET A 13 9.90 7.61 28.52
N ALA A 14 10.21 8.05 27.31
CA ALA A 14 10.89 9.33 27.09
C ALA A 14 9.92 10.53 27.15
N HIS A 15 8.69 10.37 26.66
CA HIS A 15 7.74 11.46 26.44
C HIS A 15 6.28 11.08 26.72
N PRO A 16 5.96 10.63 27.96
CA PRO A 16 4.62 10.12 28.29
C PRO A 16 3.49 11.12 28.08
N GLU A 17 3.76 12.42 28.28
CA GLU A 17 2.76 13.49 28.20
C GLU A 17 2.52 14.00 26.76
N GLN A 18 3.36 13.61 25.79
CA GLN A 18 3.16 13.99 24.40
C GLN A 18 1.89 13.31 23.84
N ILE A 19 1.12 14.02 23.02
CA ILE A 19 -0.06 13.46 22.34
C ILE A 19 0.41 12.42 21.31
N ALA A 20 -0.10 11.21 21.43
CA ALA A 20 0.13 10.12 20.48
C ALA A 20 -0.97 10.08 19.41
N PHE A 21 -2.22 10.27 19.79
CA PHE A 21 -3.37 10.19 18.90
C PHE A 21 -4.38 11.30 19.10
N ILE A 22 -4.94 11.74 17.95
CA ILE A 22 -6.11 12.63 17.87
C ILE A 22 -7.13 11.95 16.96
N GLN A 23 -8.39 11.81 17.44
CA GLN A 23 -9.52 11.29 16.66
C GLN A 23 -10.82 11.98 17.09
N GLY A 24 -11.29 12.92 16.31
CA GLY A 24 -12.42 13.78 16.65
C GLY A 24 -12.16 14.55 17.96
N LYS A 25 -12.98 14.34 18.99
CA LYS A 25 -12.80 14.97 20.31
C LYS A 25 -11.84 14.23 21.25
N ARG A 26 -11.39 13.05 20.87
CA ARG A 26 -10.49 12.22 21.71
C ARG A 26 -9.04 12.56 21.40
N GLN A 27 -8.29 12.80 22.46
CA GLN A 27 -6.84 12.92 22.43
C GLN A 27 -6.27 11.97 23.46
N LEU A 28 -5.23 11.24 23.12
CA LEU A 28 -4.50 10.37 24.05
C LEU A 28 -3.03 10.72 24.03
N THR A 29 -2.44 10.86 25.21
CA THR A 29 -0.99 10.92 25.35
C THR A 29 -0.35 9.56 25.09
N TYR A 30 0.97 9.53 24.90
CA TYR A 30 1.72 8.27 24.81
C TYR A 30 1.56 7.43 26.09
N GLY A 31 1.58 8.08 27.26
CA GLY A 31 1.36 7.43 28.56
C GLY A 31 -0.04 6.81 28.68
N ASP A 32 -1.10 7.58 28.37
CA ASP A 32 -2.47 7.09 28.42
C ASP A 32 -2.71 5.95 27.43
N PHE A 33 -2.19 6.08 26.20
CA PHE A 33 -2.25 5.05 25.18
C PHE A 33 -1.59 3.75 25.68
N TRP A 34 -0.39 3.86 26.28
CA TRP A 34 0.33 2.71 26.79
C TRP A 34 -0.39 2.00 27.94
N GLN A 35 -0.98 2.74 28.87
CA GLN A 35 -1.77 2.15 29.94
C GLN A 35 -2.96 1.35 29.40
N ARG A 36 -3.59 1.84 28.33
CA ARG A 36 -4.67 1.11 27.64
C ARG A 36 -4.15 -0.15 26.94
N VAL A 37 -2.97 -0.07 26.30
CA VAL A 37 -2.29 -1.23 25.70
C VAL A 37 -2.03 -2.31 26.75
N LEU A 38 -1.46 -1.96 27.91
CA LEU A 38 -1.17 -2.90 28.97
C LEU A 38 -2.42 -3.55 29.58
N ARG A 39 -3.48 -2.77 29.78
CA ARG A 39 -4.77 -3.30 30.24
C ARG A 39 -5.42 -4.24 29.23
N ARG A 40 -5.28 -3.92 27.95
CA ARG A 40 -5.80 -4.77 26.87
C ARG A 40 -4.99 -6.07 26.78
N ALA A 41 -3.68 -5.99 26.91
CA ALA A 41 -2.79 -7.16 26.97
C ALA A 41 -3.18 -8.09 28.12
N ASP A 42 -3.46 -7.55 29.30
CA ASP A 42 -3.95 -8.33 30.46
C ASP A 42 -5.28 -9.03 30.15
N GLY A 43 -6.22 -8.32 29.54
CA GLY A 43 -7.49 -8.91 29.11
C GLY A 43 -7.32 -10.05 28.11
N TYR A 44 -6.38 -9.93 27.15
CA TYR A 44 -6.10 -10.98 26.18
C TYR A 44 -5.43 -12.20 26.83
N LEU A 45 -4.50 -11.99 27.76
CA LEU A 45 -3.92 -13.08 28.55
C LEU A 45 -4.97 -13.83 29.37
N ALA A 46 -5.95 -13.11 29.94
CA ALA A 46 -7.08 -13.71 30.66
C ALA A 46 -7.98 -14.56 29.76
N HIS A 47 -8.05 -14.27 28.45
CA HIS A 47 -8.72 -15.10 27.46
C HIS A 47 -7.87 -16.26 26.93
N GLY A 48 -6.71 -16.51 27.55
CA GLY A 48 -5.79 -17.60 27.18
C GLY A 48 -5.01 -17.35 25.90
N LEU A 49 -4.88 -16.09 25.47
CA LEU A 49 -4.04 -15.71 24.34
C LEU A 49 -2.59 -15.51 24.78
N GLY A 50 -1.65 -15.78 23.89
CA GLY A 50 -0.21 -15.60 24.14
C GLY A 50 0.63 -15.85 22.92
N LYS A 51 1.92 -16.05 23.14
CA LYS A 51 2.95 -16.24 22.13
C LYS A 51 2.52 -17.19 21.00
N GLY A 52 2.62 -16.69 19.76
CA GLY A 52 2.34 -17.46 18.54
C GLY A 52 0.86 -17.60 18.16
N ASP A 53 -0.08 -17.19 19.04
CA ASP A 53 -1.49 -17.20 18.72
C ASP A 53 -1.82 -16.18 17.64
N ARG A 54 -2.63 -16.57 16.66
CA ARG A 54 -3.10 -15.68 15.59
C ARG A 54 -4.48 -15.13 15.93
N VAL A 55 -4.61 -13.82 15.85
CA VAL A 55 -5.83 -13.08 16.19
C VAL A 55 -6.31 -12.30 14.97
N LEU A 56 -7.48 -12.63 14.46
CA LEU A 56 -8.13 -11.87 13.42
C LEU A 56 -8.58 -10.51 13.95
N VAL A 57 -8.17 -9.43 13.31
CA VAL A 57 -8.55 -8.06 13.66
C VAL A 57 -9.49 -7.51 12.60
N PHE A 58 -10.75 -7.29 12.98
CA PHE A 58 -11.79 -6.73 12.12
C PHE A 58 -12.30 -5.42 12.71
N VAL A 59 -11.39 -4.46 12.77
CA VAL A 59 -11.58 -3.13 13.37
C VAL A 59 -11.08 -2.09 12.37
N PRO A 60 -11.87 -1.04 12.06
CA PRO A 60 -11.43 0.02 11.17
C PRO A 60 -10.30 0.82 11.79
N MET A 61 -9.59 1.59 10.98
CA MET A 61 -8.54 2.49 11.46
C MET A 61 -9.10 3.45 12.52
N SER A 62 -8.59 3.34 13.72
CA SER A 62 -9.05 4.03 14.92
C SER A 62 -8.00 3.91 16.01
N ILE A 63 -8.11 4.70 17.07
CA ILE A 63 -7.25 4.56 18.26
C ILE A 63 -7.33 3.13 18.81
N GLU A 64 -8.52 2.54 18.85
CA GLU A 64 -8.74 1.17 19.32
C GLU A 64 -7.96 0.13 18.49
N LEU A 65 -7.85 0.33 17.17
CA LEU A 65 -7.07 -0.56 16.32
C LEU A 65 -5.60 -0.63 16.77
N TYR A 66 -4.99 0.53 17.05
CA TYR A 66 -3.58 0.59 17.46
C TYR A 66 -3.36 0.12 18.89
N GLU A 67 -4.33 0.34 19.78
CA GLU A 67 -4.33 -0.29 21.12
C GLU A 67 -4.35 -1.83 21.00
N ILE A 68 -5.20 -2.39 20.10
CA ILE A 68 -5.30 -3.83 19.86
C ILE A 68 -4.00 -4.36 19.30
N LEU A 69 -3.46 -3.75 18.24
CA LEU A 69 -2.21 -4.18 17.60
C LEU A 69 -1.05 -4.17 18.58
N SER A 70 -0.88 -3.07 19.31
CA SER A 70 0.20 -2.94 20.28
C SER A 70 0.08 -3.96 21.41
N ALA A 71 -1.14 -4.25 21.88
CA ALA A 71 -1.37 -5.25 22.91
C ALA A 71 -1.10 -6.68 22.42
N LEU A 72 -1.50 -7.01 21.18
CA LEU A 72 -1.21 -8.31 20.57
C LEU A 72 0.29 -8.50 20.39
N PHE A 73 0.99 -7.50 19.88
CA PHE A 73 2.44 -7.52 19.72
C PHE A 73 3.15 -7.66 21.08
N TYR A 74 2.62 -6.99 22.11
CA TYR A 74 3.17 -7.04 23.47
C TYR A 74 3.17 -8.44 24.05
N ILE A 75 2.10 -9.20 23.85
CA ILE A 75 1.97 -10.58 24.34
C ILE A 75 2.46 -11.65 23.36
N GLY A 76 3.08 -11.24 22.24
CA GLY A 76 3.64 -12.14 21.23
C GLY A 76 2.60 -12.82 20.32
N CYS A 77 1.40 -12.26 20.21
CA CYS A 77 0.41 -12.70 19.24
C CYS A 77 0.66 -12.11 17.86
N THR A 78 0.22 -12.82 16.83
CA THR A 78 0.21 -12.36 15.45
C THR A 78 -1.15 -11.74 15.11
N ALA A 79 -1.17 -10.48 14.69
CA ALA A 79 -2.38 -9.86 14.16
C ALA A 79 -2.63 -10.31 12.72
N VAL A 80 -3.87 -10.65 12.38
CA VAL A 80 -4.28 -11.09 11.04
C VAL A 80 -5.32 -10.13 10.49
N PHE A 81 -5.04 -9.59 9.30
CA PHE A 81 -5.99 -8.75 8.56
C PHE A 81 -6.43 -9.43 7.28
N LEU A 82 -7.72 -9.45 7.08
CA LEU A 82 -8.34 -9.90 5.84
C LEU A 82 -8.66 -8.71 4.95
N ASP A 83 -8.68 -8.95 3.65
CA ASP A 83 -9.15 -7.96 2.69
C ASP A 83 -10.67 -7.75 2.89
N ALA A 84 -11.06 -6.53 3.24
CA ALA A 84 -12.47 -6.17 3.46
C ALA A 84 -13.35 -6.31 2.19
N TRP A 85 -12.71 -6.39 1.03
CA TRP A 85 -13.36 -6.53 -0.28
C TRP A 85 -13.30 -7.96 -0.83
N ALA A 86 -12.79 -8.91 -0.03
CA ALA A 86 -12.73 -10.29 -0.45
C ALA A 86 -14.13 -10.86 -0.70
N THR A 87 -14.27 -11.62 -1.79
CA THR A 87 -15.48 -12.43 -2.00
C THR A 87 -15.65 -13.41 -0.84
N ARG A 88 -16.87 -13.93 -0.65
CA ARG A 88 -17.13 -14.91 0.42
C ARG A 88 -16.18 -16.11 0.34
N GLU A 89 -15.92 -16.63 -0.84
CA GLU A 89 -15.01 -17.78 -1.05
C GLU A 89 -13.59 -17.45 -0.63
N ARG A 90 -13.07 -16.29 -1.02
CA ARG A 90 -11.75 -15.81 -0.62
C ARG A 90 -11.66 -15.55 0.88
N LEU A 91 -12.72 -15.02 1.49
CA LEU A 91 -12.81 -14.84 2.94
C LEU A 91 -12.67 -16.18 3.68
N GLU A 92 -13.48 -17.19 3.28
CA GLU A 92 -13.43 -18.53 3.87
C GLU A 92 -12.04 -19.16 3.73
N LEU A 93 -11.43 -19.04 2.54
CA LEU A 93 -10.10 -19.58 2.29
C LEU A 93 -9.01 -18.86 3.12
N SER A 94 -9.06 -17.53 3.20
CA SER A 94 -8.13 -16.75 4.02
C SER A 94 -8.23 -17.11 5.50
N LEU A 95 -9.45 -17.27 6.01
CA LEU A 95 -9.71 -17.71 7.39
C LEU A 95 -9.16 -19.11 7.67
N LYS A 96 -9.34 -20.02 6.71
CA LYS A 96 -8.81 -21.40 6.80
C LYS A 96 -7.29 -21.38 6.84
N ILE A 97 -6.63 -20.59 5.97
CA ILE A 97 -5.17 -20.45 5.94
C ILE A 97 -4.69 -19.81 7.25
N ALA A 98 -5.31 -18.73 7.69
CA ALA A 98 -4.92 -18.01 8.90
C ALA A 98 -5.08 -18.86 10.16
N SER A 99 -6.10 -19.73 10.23
CA SER A 99 -6.38 -20.60 11.38
C SER A 99 -6.28 -19.85 12.70
N CYS A 100 -7.05 -18.77 12.85
CA CYS A 100 -6.99 -17.88 14.01
C CYS A 100 -7.58 -18.53 15.26
N LYS A 101 -6.91 -18.36 16.42
CA LYS A 101 -7.40 -18.77 17.74
C LYS A 101 -8.45 -17.81 18.28
N ALA A 102 -8.35 -16.54 17.92
CA ALA A 102 -9.28 -15.51 18.36
C ALA A 102 -9.63 -14.51 17.24
N CYS A 103 -10.70 -13.76 17.48
CA CYS A 103 -11.04 -12.59 16.66
C CYS A 103 -11.44 -11.41 17.55
N ALA A 104 -10.94 -10.21 17.18
CA ALA A 104 -11.35 -8.93 17.74
C ALA A 104 -12.16 -8.18 16.67
N MET A 105 -13.46 -7.99 16.86
CA MET A 105 -14.38 -7.52 15.84
C MET A 105 -15.33 -6.46 16.36
N ILE A 106 -15.57 -5.42 15.54
CA ILE A 106 -16.64 -4.46 15.79
C ILE A 106 -18.02 -5.14 15.73
N PRO A 107 -19.05 -4.61 16.42
CA PRO A 107 -20.39 -5.24 16.46
C PRO A 107 -20.97 -5.56 15.08
N LYS A 108 -20.81 -4.68 14.09
CA LYS A 108 -21.30 -4.93 12.71
C LYS A 108 -20.64 -6.16 12.06
N ALA A 109 -19.39 -6.45 12.38
CA ALA A 109 -18.68 -7.60 11.82
C ALA A 109 -19.15 -8.95 12.40
N TRP A 110 -19.90 -8.95 13.51
CA TRP A 110 -20.49 -10.17 14.05
C TRP A 110 -21.52 -10.79 13.12
N LEU A 111 -22.11 -10.01 12.21
CA LEU A 111 -22.97 -10.56 11.16
C LEU A 111 -22.23 -11.56 10.26
N LEU A 112 -20.92 -11.47 10.13
CA LEU A 112 -20.12 -12.45 9.39
C LEU A 112 -20.23 -13.86 9.97
N LEU A 113 -20.53 -14.01 11.28
CA LEU A 113 -20.76 -15.32 11.90
C LEU A 113 -21.98 -16.04 11.30
N LEU A 114 -22.95 -15.30 10.75
CA LEU A 114 -24.12 -15.88 10.09
C LEU A 114 -23.75 -16.46 8.71
N PHE A 115 -22.81 -15.84 8.02
CA PHE A 115 -22.49 -16.14 6.62
C PHE A 115 -21.19 -16.90 6.41
N SER A 116 -20.28 -16.92 7.40
CA SER A 116 -18.96 -17.58 7.30
C SER A 116 -18.88 -18.79 8.24
N ARG A 117 -18.61 -19.96 7.65
CA ARG A 117 -18.40 -21.20 8.40
C ARG A 117 -17.09 -21.16 9.19
N GLU A 118 -16.03 -20.65 8.58
CA GLU A 118 -14.71 -20.59 9.19
C GLU A 118 -14.68 -19.56 10.35
N MET A 119 -15.40 -18.43 10.23
CA MET A 119 -15.56 -17.48 11.34
C MET A 119 -16.22 -18.11 12.57
N ARG A 120 -17.23 -18.99 12.36
CA ARG A 120 -17.89 -19.69 13.49
C ARG A 120 -16.94 -20.61 14.26
N LYS A 121 -15.94 -21.16 13.58
CA LYS A 121 -14.93 -22.07 14.18
C LYS A 121 -13.91 -21.36 15.04
N VAL A 122 -13.71 -20.02 14.90
CA VAL A 122 -12.78 -19.26 15.73
C VAL A 122 -13.19 -19.38 17.20
N PRO A 123 -12.36 -19.96 18.08
CA PRO A 123 -12.78 -20.29 19.45
C PRO A 123 -13.12 -19.07 20.31
N VAL A 124 -12.23 -18.07 20.30
CA VAL A 124 -12.36 -16.88 21.16
C VAL A 124 -12.83 -15.68 20.34
N LYS A 125 -13.96 -15.10 20.75
CA LYS A 125 -14.57 -13.94 20.09
C LYS A 125 -14.60 -12.76 21.05
N MET A 126 -13.95 -11.66 20.68
CA MET A 126 -13.80 -10.49 21.52
C MET A 126 -14.37 -9.24 20.86
N LEU A 127 -14.94 -8.36 21.65
CA LEU A 127 -15.24 -7.00 21.23
C LEU A 127 -13.97 -6.13 21.29
N PRO A 128 -13.87 -5.07 20.47
CA PRO A 128 -12.73 -4.15 20.51
C PRO A 128 -12.53 -3.52 21.91
N GLY A 129 -13.61 -3.37 22.67
CA GLY A 129 -13.61 -2.84 24.04
C GLY A 129 -13.17 -3.80 25.14
N SER A 130 -12.84 -5.06 24.82
CA SER A 130 -12.37 -6.04 25.82
C SER A 130 -11.02 -5.57 26.42
N ILE A 131 -11.07 -5.14 27.68
CA ILE A 131 -9.94 -4.58 28.44
C ILE A 131 -9.91 -5.26 29.82
N GLY A 132 -8.72 -5.69 30.25
CA GLY A 132 -8.51 -6.23 31.58
C GLY A 132 -8.68 -5.18 32.69
N PRO A 133 -8.95 -5.60 33.93
CA PRO A 133 -9.16 -4.69 35.05
C PRO A 133 -7.88 -3.94 35.47
N LYS A 134 -6.72 -4.52 35.21
CA LYS A 134 -5.41 -3.96 35.56
C LYS A 134 -4.47 -3.96 34.37
N ALA A 135 -3.45 -3.08 34.39
CA ALA A 135 -2.34 -3.15 33.47
C ALA A 135 -1.45 -4.36 33.81
N THR A 136 -1.03 -5.12 32.80
CA THR A 136 -0.08 -6.21 33.01
C THR A 136 1.29 -5.67 33.42
N ASN A 137 1.95 -6.37 34.33
CA ASN A 137 3.34 -6.08 34.76
C ASN A 137 4.36 -7.02 34.10
N ARG A 138 3.91 -7.89 33.19
CA ARG A 138 4.82 -8.77 32.44
C ARG A 138 5.65 -7.93 31.46
N PRO A 139 6.92 -8.29 31.23
CA PRO A 139 7.66 -7.68 30.11
C PRO A 139 7.05 -8.06 28.78
N PRO A 140 7.28 -7.28 27.71
CA PRO A 140 6.85 -7.65 26.37
C PRO A 140 7.51 -8.96 25.94
N GLU A 141 6.77 -9.80 25.19
CA GLU A 141 7.31 -11.02 24.61
C GLU A 141 8.26 -10.66 23.47
N THR A 142 9.51 -11.06 23.55
CA THR A 142 10.54 -10.72 22.55
C THR A 142 11.02 -11.90 21.70
N ASP A 143 10.68 -13.12 22.10
CA ASP A 143 11.02 -14.34 21.35
C ASP A 143 9.87 -14.70 20.38
N VAL A 144 9.55 -13.77 19.49
CA VAL A 144 8.51 -13.93 18.45
C VAL A 144 9.01 -13.42 17.12
N ASP A 145 8.59 -14.06 16.05
CA ASP A 145 8.97 -13.69 14.69
C ASP A 145 7.85 -12.90 14.00
N THR A 146 6.66 -13.49 13.90
CA THR A 146 5.56 -12.95 13.09
C THR A 146 4.72 -11.96 13.89
N ALA A 147 4.72 -10.70 13.44
CA ALA A 147 3.88 -9.65 13.99
C ALA A 147 2.51 -9.58 13.30
N LEU A 148 2.52 -9.64 11.97
CA LEU A 148 1.35 -9.29 11.17
C LEU A 148 1.24 -10.20 9.94
N ILE A 149 0.03 -10.68 9.66
CA ILE A 149 -0.33 -11.35 8.41
C ILE A 149 -1.41 -10.52 7.72
N THR A 150 -1.13 -10.08 6.49
CA THR A 150 -2.11 -9.36 5.67
C THR A 150 -2.39 -10.15 4.39
N PHE A 151 -3.68 -10.37 4.12
CA PHE A 151 -4.09 -11.02 2.88
C PHE A 151 -4.23 -10.00 1.77
N THR A 152 -3.59 -10.28 0.63
CA THR A 152 -3.68 -9.48 -0.58
C THR A 152 -4.30 -10.31 -1.70
N THR A 153 -4.95 -9.64 -2.65
CA THR A 153 -5.49 -10.30 -3.83
C THR A 153 -4.35 -10.57 -4.81
N GLY A 154 -3.96 -11.83 -4.92
CA GLY A 154 -3.06 -12.26 -6.00
C GLY A 154 -3.78 -12.37 -7.35
N SER A 155 -3.02 -12.26 -8.45
CA SER A 155 -3.50 -12.51 -9.82
C SER A 155 -3.91 -13.97 -10.05
N THR A 156 -3.47 -14.90 -9.21
CA THR A 156 -3.60 -16.35 -9.36
C THR A 156 -4.79 -16.98 -8.62
N GLY A 157 -5.72 -16.18 -8.12
CA GLY A 157 -6.95 -16.68 -7.48
C GLY A 157 -6.86 -17.03 -6.00
N LEU A 158 -5.72 -17.56 -5.51
CA LEU A 158 -5.52 -17.83 -4.09
C LEU A 158 -5.06 -16.57 -3.34
N PRO A 159 -5.59 -16.31 -2.12
CA PRO A 159 -5.13 -15.19 -1.31
C PRO A 159 -3.65 -15.34 -0.94
N LYS A 160 -2.86 -14.30 -1.16
CA LYS A 160 -1.47 -14.24 -0.71
C LYS A 160 -1.43 -13.67 0.70
N ALA A 161 -0.96 -14.46 1.65
CA ALA A 161 -0.83 -14.08 3.05
C ALA A 161 0.59 -13.52 3.31
N ALA A 162 0.77 -12.21 3.20
CA ALA A 162 2.06 -11.56 3.46
C ALA A 162 2.43 -11.69 4.95
N LYS A 163 3.48 -12.46 5.25
CA LYS A 163 4.00 -12.68 6.59
C LYS A 163 5.00 -11.59 6.95
N ARG A 164 4.60 -10.62 7.75
CA ARG A 164 5.48 -9.54 8.23
C ARG A 164 6.00 -9.86 9.63
N THR A 165 7.31 -9.99 9.74
CA THR A 165 7.98 -10.19 11.03
C THR A 165 8.10 -8.88 11.79
N HIS A 166 8.35 -8.94 13.09
CA HIS A 166 8.69 -7.75 13.87
C HIS A 166 9.92 -7.05 13.29
N ARG A 167 10.95 -7.82 12.91
CA ARG A 167 12.15 -7.29 12.27
C ARG A 167 11.83 -6.55 10.97
N PHE A 168 10.98 -7.13 10.11
CA PHE A 168 10.52 -6.47 8.89
C PHE A 168 9.86 -5.12 9.19
N LEU A 169 8.92 -5.07 10.15
CA LEU A 169 8.22 -3.83 10.53
C LEU A 169 9.17 -2.78 11.10
N MET A 170 10.17 -3.19 11.88
CA MET A 170 11.17 -2.29 12.47
C MET A 170 12.09 -1.71 11.38
N GLU A 171 12.54 -2.52 10.42
CA GLU A 171 13.36 -2.04 9.30
C GLU A 171 12.56 -1.13 8.37
N GLN A 172 11.30 -1.50 8.07
CA GLN A 172 10.41 -0.65 7.29
C GLN A 172 10.20 0.71 7.97
N GLN A 173 9.92 0.70 9.29
CA GLN A 173 9.76 1.94 10.07
C GLN A 173 11.04 2.79 10.05
N ARG A 174 12.21 2.18 10.28
CA ARG A 174 13.51 2.89 10.27
C ARG A 174 13.76 3.59 8.94
N ILE A 175 13.50 2.90 7.84
CA ILE A 175 13.72 3.41 6.49
C ILE A 175 12.70 4.50 6.14
N LEU A 176 11.42 4.27 6.42
CA LEU A 176 10.37 5.29 6.20
C LEU A 176 10.61 6.54 7.05
N ALA A 177 11.00 6.39 8.32
CA ALA A 177 11.32 7.53 9.19
C ALA A 177 12.49 8.36 8.64
N LYS A 178 13.53 7.70 8.08
CA LYS A 178 14.66 8.37 7.43
C LYS A 178 14.23 9.11 6.16
N GLU A 179 13.36 8.50 5.34
CA GLU A 179 12.87 9.12 4.09
C GLU A 179 11.91 10.28 4.34
N MET A 180 11.10 10.19 5.38
CA MET A 180 10.14 11.24 5.75
C MET A 180 10.81 12.39 6.52
N ASP A 181 11.86 12.10 7.28
CA ASP A 181 12.65 13.04 8.10
C ASP A 181 11.81 14.06 8.88
N LEU A 182 10.79 13.55 9.59
CA LEU A 182 9.85 14.38 10.33
C LEU A 182 10.34 14.63 11.76
N PRO A 183 10.34 15.90 12.22
CA PRO A 183 10.66 16.21 13.61
C PRO A 183 9.67 15.53 14.58
N ARG A 184 10.18 15.13 15.74
CA ARG A 184 9.35 14.64 16.86
C ARG A 184 8.22 15.63 17.15
N GLY A 185 7.05 15.09 17.52
CA GLY A 185 5.88 15.88 17.86
C GLY A 185 5.14 16.46 16.66
N THR A 186 5.65 16.26 15.44
CA THR A 186 4.91 16.60 14.23
C THR A 186 3.53 15.97 14.24
N VAL A 187 2.50 16.73 13.96
CA VAL A 187 1.13 16.20 13.77
C VAL A 187 1.03 15.68 12.35
N ASP A 188 0.97 14.37 12.23
CA ASP A 188 0.82 13.67 10.94
C ASP A 188 -0.61 13.13 10.78
N MET A 189 -1.27 13.53 9.69
CA MET A 189 -2.58 12.99 9.34
C MET A 189 -2.40 11.68 8.58
N ALA A 190 -2.55 10.57 9.28
CA ALA A 190 -2.35 9.25 8.72
C ALA A 190 -3.64 8.73 8.06
N THR A 191 -3.57 8.39 6.77
CA THR A 191 -4.66 7.76 6.01
C THR A 191 -4.42 6.29 5.72
N LEU A 192 -3.21 5.81 5.95
CA LEU A 192 -2.82 4.41 5.74
C LEU A 192 -2.36 3.81 7.08
N PRO A 193 -2.84 2.61 7.46
CA PRO A 193 -2.60 2.05 8.79
C PRO A 193 -1.14 1.89 9.19
N ILE A 194 -0.25 1.56 8.24
CA ILE A 194 1.17 1.32 8.53
C ILE A 194 1.88 2.61 8.96
N PHE A 195 1.48 3.78 8.44
CA PHE A 195 2.09 5.05 8.80
C PHE A 195 1.75 5.45 10.24
N ALA A 196 0.51 5.22 10.70
CA ALA A 196 0.16 5.48 12.09
C ALA A 196 0.93 4.58 13.08
N LEU A 197 1.21 3.32 12.70
CA LEU A 197 2.09 2.46 13.49
C LEU A 197 3.54 2.98 13.49
N GLY A 198 4.02 3.47 12.34
CA GLY A 198 5.33 4.12 12.21
C GLY A 198 5.43 5.40 13.03
N ASN A 199 4.38 6.22 13.04
CA ASN A 199 4.30 7.45 13.82
C ASN A 199 4.48 7.19 15.32
N LEU A 200 3.81 6.17 15.85
CA LEU A 200 3.97 5.76 17.26
C LEU A 200 5.43 5.41 17.61
N ALA A 201 6.13 4.74 16.69
CA ALA A 201 7.52 4.36 16.87
C ALA A 201 8.52 5.52 16.64
N SER A 202 8.06 6.64 16.05
CA SER A 202 8.86 7.82 15.73
C SER A 202 8.59 9.01 16.64
N GLY A 203 7.70 8.88 17.62
CA GLY A 203 7.33 9.98 18.51
C GLY A 203 6.53 11.10 17.81
N LEU A 204 5.72 10.77 16.80
CA LEU A 204 4.83 11.71 16.13
C LEU A 204 3.43 11.69 16.77
N THR A 205 2.67 12.76 16.54
CA THR A 205 1.24 12.78 16.87
C THR A 205 0.42 12.35 15.66
N THR A 206 -0.38 11.32 15.78
CA THR A 206 -1.22 10.81 14.69
C THR A 206 -2.62 11.41 14.75
N LEU A 207 -3.01 12.20 13.76
CA LEU A 207 -4.41 12.56 13.50
C LEU A 207 -5.06 11.48 12.63
N ILE A 208 -6.15 10.88 13.11
CA ILE A 208 -7.01 9.99 12.32
C ILE A 208 -8.15 10.82 11.73
N PRO A 209 -8.16 11.08 10.41
CA PRO A 209 -9.14 11.96 9.79
C PRO A 209 -10.56 11.39 9.76
N PRO A 210 -11.60 12.24 9.74
CA PRO A 210 -13.00 11.83 9.86
C PRO A 210 -13.62 11.42 8.51
N PHE A 211 -13.11 10.36 7.86
CA PHE A 211 -13.72 9.78 6.66
C PHE A 211 -13.57 8.26 6.62
N ASP A 212 -14.31 7.60 5.75
CA ASP A 212 -14.18 6.15 5.55
C ASP A 212 -12.95 5.84 4.67
N MET A 213 -11.88 5.39 5.28
CA MET A 213 -10.60 5.12 4.61
C MET A 213 -10.66 3.97 3.59
N ARG A 214 -11.78 3.24 3.51
CA ARG A 214 -12.02 2.27 2.44
C ARG A 214 -12.33 2.95 1.10
N HIS A 215 -12.76 4.21 1.14
CA HIS A 215 -13.13 5.00 -0.04
C HIS A 215 -12.30 6.29 -0.13
N PRO A 216 -10.97 6.22 -0.29
CA PRO A 216 -10.11 7.40 -0.22
C PRO A 216 -10.31 8.39 -1.37
N GLY A 217 -10.99 8.00 -2.44
CA GLY A 217 -11.34 8.88 -3.56
C GLY A 217 -12.77 9.43 -3.54
N ASP A 218 -13.55 9.11 -2.49
CA ASP A 218 -14.97 9.45 -2.39
C ASP A 218 -15.36 9.76 -0.94
N PHE A 219 -15.09 10.99 -0.51
CA PHE A 219 -15.45 11.51 0.81
C PHE A 219 -15.72 13.02 0.74
N ASP A 220 -16.40 13.56 1.74
CA ASP A 220 -16.51 15.01 1.91
C ASP A 220 -15.17 15.57 2.44
N PRO A 221 -14.45 16.40 1.67
CA PRO A 221 -13.16 16.92 2.08
C PRO A 221 -13.24 17.97 3.20
N ARG A 222 -14.37 18.66 3.39
CA ARG A 222 -14.50 19.76 4.36
C ARG A 222 -14.21 19.36 5.80
N PRO A 223 -14.78 18.30 6.37
CA PRO A 223 -14.46 17.87 7.74
C PRO A 223 -12.98 17.49 7.91
N VAL A 224 -12.36 16.93 6.86
CA VAL A 224 -10.92 16.56 6.88
C VAL A 224 -10.04 17.81 6.92
N ILE A 225 -10.35 18.82 6.10
CA ILE A 225 -9.63 20.11 6.06
C ILE A 225 -9.78 20.84 7.40
N GLU A 226 -10.98 20.88 7.96
CA GLU A 226 -11.25 21.52 9.24
C GLU A 226 -10.47 20.88 10.40
N GLU A 227 -10.47 19.55 10.51
CA GLU A 227 -9.68 18.84 11.53
C GLU A 227 -8.17 19.02 11.30
N ALA A 228 -7.70 19.01 10.04
CA ALA A 228 -6.30 19.24 9.73
C ALA A 228 -5.84 20.66 10.15
N ARG A 229 -6.65 21.68 9.90
CA ARG A 229 -6.37 23.06 10.34
C ARG A 229 -6.41 23.21 11.86
N LYS A 230 -7.48 22.70 12.48
CA LYS A 230 -7.70 22.78 13.94
C LYS A 230 -6.54 22.14 14.73
N HIS A 231 -5.96 21.08 14.21
CA HIS A 231 -4.88 20.34 14.88
C HIS A 231 -3.49 20.62 14.30
N HIS A 232 -3.35 21.69 13.48
CA HIS A 232 -2.07 22.14 12.94
C HIS A 232 -1.29 21.02 12.24
N VAL A 233 -1.98 20.25 11.37
CA VAL A 233 -1.35 19.15 10.64
C VAL A 233 -0.20 19.66 9.79
N ALA A 234 1.00 19.15 10.08
CA ALA A 234 2.22 19.54 9.40
C ALA A 234 2.71 18.48 8.40
N SER A 235 2.22 17.24 8.51
CA SER A 235 2.55 16.13 7.60
C SER A 235 1.32 15.29 7.25
N THR A 236 1.34 14.67 6.06
CA THR A 236 0.38 13.63 5.68
C THR A 236 0.97 12.68 4.67
N CYS A 237 0.64 11.38 4.80
CA CYS A 237 0.93 10.38 3.79
C CYS A 237 -0.37 9.72 3.32
N ALA A 238 -0.66 9.83 2.00
CA ALA A 238 -1.92 9.35 1.45
C ALA A 238 -1.79 8.89 -0.02
N SER A 239 -2.81 8.17 -0.49
CA SER A 239 -2.90 7.77 -1.90
C SER A 239 -3.20 8.95 -2.82
N PRO A 240 -2.86 8.87 -4.12
CA PRO A 240 -3.26 9.87 -5.10
C PRO A 240 -4.76 10.14 -5.12
N ALA A 241 -5.60 9.11 -4.94
CA ALA A 241 -7.06 9.24 -4.90
C ALA A 241 -7.53 10.13 -3.74
N PHE A 242 -6.91 10.02 -2.57
CA PHE A 242 -7.18 10.89 -1.42
C PHE A 242 -6.90 12.35 -1.76
N PHE A 243 -5.72 12.65 -2.31
CA PHE A 243 -5.36 14.03 -2.66
C PHE A 243 -6.24 14.59 -3.76
N GLN A 244 -6.61 13.78 -4.76
CA GLN A 244 -7.56 14.20 -5.81
C GLN A 244 -8.92 14.57 -5.22
N CYS A 245 -9.41 13.81 -4.23
CA CYS A 245 -10.65 14.12 -3.54
C CYS A 245 -10.49 15.38 -2.66
N LEU A 246 -9.42 15.47 -1.87
CA LEU A 246 -9.14 16.60 -1.00
C LEU A 246 -9.07 17.93 -1.79
N MET A 247 -8.36 17.94 -2.91
CA MET A 247 -8.19 19.12 -3.77
C MET A 247 -9.50 19.64 -4.37
N LYS A 248 -10.52 18.77 -4.58
CA LYS A 248 -11.83 19.22 -5.09
C LYS A 248 -12.56 20.14 -4.13
N GLY A 249 -12.33 19.99 -2.83
CA GLY A 249 -12.99 20.80 -1.80
C GLY A 249 -12.10 21.86 -1.18
N MET A 250 -10.89 22.06 -1.68
CA MET A 250 -9.88 22.91 -1.06
C MET A 250 -9.49 24.08 -1.98
N ALA A 251 -9.37 25.27 -1.41
CA ALA A 251 -8.68 26.38 -2.08
C ALA A 251 -7.15 26.20 -1.99
N ALA A 252 -6.42 26.79 -2.93
CA ALA A 252 -4.95 26.77 -2.88
C ALA A 252 -4.47 27.37 -1.56
N SER A 253 -3.48 26.71 -0.94
CA SER A 253 -2.89 27.13 0.36
C SER A 253 -3.87 27.12 1.55
N GLU A 254 -4.99 26.39 1.48
CA GLU A 254 -5.95 26.31 2.61
C GLU A 254 -5.39 25.55 3.82
N LEU A 255 -4.34 24.75 3.63
CA LEU A 255 -3.58 24.07 4.70
C LEU A 255 -2.18 24.69 4.84
N PRO A 256 -2.05 25.89 5.41
CA PRO A 256 -0.80 26.66 5.41
C PRO A 256 0.29 26.04 6.31
N GLU A 257 -0.08 25.16 7.23
CA GLU A 257 0.85 24.50 8.15
C GLU A 257 1.36 23.15 7.62
N LEU A 258 0.76 22.61 6.55
CA LEU A 258 1.22 21.39 5.91
C LEU A 258 2.59 21.64 5.27
N ARG A 259 3.64 21.06 5.85
CA ARG A 259 5.03 21.18 5.41
C ARG A 259 5.51 19.96 4.60
N HIS A 260 4.98 18.80 4.92
CA HIS A 260 5.40 17.54 4.31
C HIS A 260 4.20 16.77 3.77
N LEU A 261 4.31 16.30 2.55
CA LEU A 261 3.31 15.49 1.90
C LEU A 261 4.00 14.30 1.23
N ALA A 262 3.56 13.09 1.54
CA ALA A 262 3.96 11.90 0.82
C ALA A 262 2.78 11.26 0.11
N THR A 263 2.99 10.75 -1.12
CA THR A 263 1.96 10.04 -1.88
C THR A 263 2.50 8.79 -2.54
N GLY A 264 1.69 7.72 -2.56
CA GLY A 264 2.07 6.43 -3.11
C GLY A 264 0.93 5.44 -3.13
N GLY A 265 1.26 4.14 -3.32
CA GLY A 265 0.26 3.07 -3.38
C GLY A 265 -0.53 2.98 -4.68
N ALA A 266 -0.43 3.98 -5.55
CA ALA A 266 -0.94 3.99 -6.92
C ALA A 266 -0.02 4.84 -7.79
N THR A 267 -0.26 4.85 -9.12
CA THR A 267 0.55 5.61 -10.07
C THR A 267 0.50 7.11 -9.76
N VAL A 268 1.68 7.72 -9.54
CA VAL A 268 1.88 9.16 -9.41
C VAL A 268 2.51 9.64 -10.70
N ASP A 269 1.71 10.23 -11.58
CA ASP A 269 2.16 10.70 -12.88
C ASP A 269 2.61 12.18 -12.84
N PRO A 270 3.38 12.68 -13.83
CA PRO A 270 3.89 14.05 -13.85
C PRO A 270 2.81 15.14 -13.85
N PHE A 271 1.65 14.87 -14.42
CA PHE A 271 0.54 15.83 -14.48
C PHE A 271 -0.17 15.93 -13.14
N PHE A 272 -0.37 14.80 -12.47
CA PHE A 272 -0.86 14.80 -11.08
C PHE A 272 0.13 15.48 -10.14
N ALA A 273 1.43 15.27 -10.34
CA ALA A 273 2.47 15.97 -9.61
C ALA A 273 2.36 17.51 -9.77
N GLU A 274 2.08 17.99 -10.97
CA GLU A 274 1.85 19.43 -11.23
C GLU A 274 0.60 19.95 -10.49
N GLN A 275 -0.48 19.17 -10.44
CA GLN A 275 -1.69 19.54 -9.68
C GLN A 275 -1.41 19.64 -8.18
N LEU A 276 -0.63 18.71 -7.61
CA LEU A 276 -0.21 18.75 -6.21
C LEU A 276 0.60 20.02 -5.90
N LEU A 277 1.57 20.38 -6.75
CA LEU A 277 2.37 21.61 -6.55
C LEU A 277 1.51 22.89 -6.55
N LYS A 278 0.49 22.94 -7.41
CA LYS A 278 -0.44 24.07 -7.46
C LYS A 278 -1.32 24.14 -6.21
N ALA A 279 -1.77 22.99 -5.71
CA ALA A 279 -2.63 22.93 -4.53
C ALA A 279 -1.86 23.18 -3.22
N PHE A 280 -0.61 22.72 -3.15
CA PHE A 280 0.24 22.75 -1.95
C PHE A 280 1.59 23.45 -2.23
N PRO A 281 1.59 24.76 -2.56
CA PRO A 281 2.79 25.46 -3.04
C PRO A 281 3.90 25.60 -2.00
N ASN A 282 3.57 25.54 -0.71
CA ASN A 282 4.51 25.71 0.41
C ASN A 282 4.91 24.37 1.08
N THR A 283 4.59 23.23 0.41
CA THR A 283 4.77 21.89 0.99
C THR A 283 5.88 21.14 0.26
N THR A 284 6.80 20.55 1.00
CA THR A 284 7.72 19.55 0.45
C THR A 284 6.95 18.28 0.17
N ALA A 285 6.80 17.95 -1.10
CA ALA A 285 5.99 16.82 -1.53
C ALA A 285 6.86 15.73 -2.19
N THR A 286 6.64 14.46 -1.80
CA THR A 286 7.41 13.31 -2.26
C THR A 286 6.47 12.21 -2.77
N ALA A 287 6.78 11.61 -3.92
CA ALA A 287 6.18 10.37 -4.36
C ALA A 287 7.04 9.20 -3.90
N ILE A 288 6.40 8.18 -3.33
CA ILE A 288 7.03 6.95 -2.84
C ILE A 288 6.51 5.78 -3.67
N TYR A 289 7.43 5.03 -4.27
CA TYR A 289 7.15 3.78 -4.94
C TYR A 289 7.46 2.60 -4.03
N GLY A 290 6.51 1.69 -3.94
CA GLY A 290 6.60 0.46 -3.16
C GLY A 290 5.35 -0.40 -3.28
N SER A 291 5.38 -1.53 -2.61
CA SER A 291 4.26 -2.48 -2.53
C SER A 291 4.12 -3.01 -1.11
N THR A 292 3.05 -3.81 -0.87
CA THR A 292 2.89 -4.53 0.41
C THR A 292 4.12 -5.35 0.79
N GLU A 293 4.84 -5.86 -0.21
CA GLU A 293 6.00 -6.74 -0.05
C GLU A 293 7.32 -5.98 0.08
N ALA A 294 7.36 -4.71 -0.34
CA ALA A 294 8.58 -3.89 -0.31
C ALA A 294 8.21 -2.40 -0.34
N GLU A 295 8.36 -1.72 0.76
CA GLU A 295 8.06 -0.29 0.85
C GLU A 295 8.98 0.39 1.88
N PRO A 296 9.70 1.44 1.47
CA PRO A 296 9.81 2.03 0.13
C PRO A 296 10.83 1.31 -0.76
N ILE A 297 10.67 1.40 -2.09
CA ILE A 297 11.66 0.95 -3.08
C ILE A 297 12.43 2.13 -3.65
N ALA A 298 11.70 3.19 -4.04
CA ALA A 298 12.27 4.42 -4.57
C ALA A 298 11.42 5.63 -4.15
N SER A 299 12.04 6.81 -4.14
CA SER A 299 11.36 8.07 -3.85
C SER A 299 11.81 9.19 -4.78
N VAL A 300 10.88 10.13 -5.08
CA VAL A 300 11.15 11.31 -5.90
C VAL A 300 10.39 12.53 -5.38
N SER A 301 11.03 13.71 -5.38
CA SER A 301 10.31 14.94 -5.11
C SER A 301 9.26 15.19 -6.20
N ILE A 302 8.07 15.59 -5.79
CA ILE A 302 6.97 15.93 -6.71
C ILE A 302 7.38 17.04 -7.68
N ALA A 303 8.21 17.99 -7.23
CA ALA A 303 8.74 19.05 -8.08
C ALA A 303 9.64 18.53 -9.22
N ARG A 304 10.42 17.47 -8.96
CA ARG A 304 11.23 16.81 -10.01
C ARG A 304 10.34 15.99 -10.94
N LEU A 305 9.40 15.24 -10.39
CA LEU A 305 8.49 14.41 -11.17
C LEU A 305 7.64 15.25 -12.12
N ALA A 306 7.09 16.39 -11.69
CA ALA A 306 6.29 17.30 -12.50
C ALA A 306 7.02 17.84 -13.75
N LYS A 307 8.36 17.89 -13.71
CA LYS A 307 9.20 18.30 -14.85
C LYS A 307 9.42 17.17 -15.87
N CYS A 308 9.21 15.90 -15.48
CA CYS A 308 9.46 14.72 -16.31
C CYS A 308 8.22 14.34 -17.14
N LYS A 309 7.69 15.25 -17.96
CA LYS A 309 6.43 15.06 -18.71
C LYS A 309 6.55 14.06 -19.87
N SER A 310 7.77 13.79 -20.36
CA SER A 310 7.97 12.78 -21.39
C SER A 310 7.83 11.37 -20.80
N LEU A 311 6.89 10.60 -21.32
CA LEU A 311 6.65 9.22 -20.92
C LEU A 311 7.45 8.20 -21.76
N SER A 312 8.32 8.66 -22.70
CA SER A 312 9.14 7.78 -23.55
C SER A 312 10.09 6.90 -22.76
N HIS A 313 10.48 7.35 -21.59
CA HIS A 313 11.39 6.64 -20.67
C HIS A 313 10.69 6.05 -19.44
N GLY A 314 9.36 5.93 -19.46
CA GLY A 314 8.57 5.53 -18.29
C GLY A 314 8.30 6.69 -17.33
N ILE A 315 7.60 6.41 -16.23
CA ILE A 315 7.32 7.37 -15.16
C ILE A 315 8.45 7.30 -14.13
N LEU A 316 9.07 8.43 -13.83
CA LEU A 316 10.14 8.49 -12.82
C LEU A 316 9.59 8.15 -11.43
N ALA A 317 9.95 6.98 -10.91
CA ALA A 317 9.69 6.59 -9.52
C ALA A 317 10.69 7.20 -8.54
N GLY A 318 11.86 7.60 -9.05
CA GLY A 318 12.88 8.29 -8.32
C GLY A 318 14.13 7.49 -8.02
N LYS A 319 14.91 8.00 -7.08
CA LYS A 319 16.15 7.34 -6.66
C LYS A 319 15.81 6.12 -5.82
N VAL A 320 16.44 5.00 -6.13
CA VAL A 320 16.35 3.77 -5.35
C VAL A 320 16.89 4.02 -3.94
N ILE A 321 16.14 3.60 -2.93
CA ILE A 321 16.51 3.72 -1.51
C ILE A 321 17.84 2.98 -1.25
N SER A 322 18.68 3.55 -0.39
CA SER A 322 20.02 2.99 -0.12
C SER A 322 20.02 1.56 0.43
N ASP A 323 18.97 1.21 1.15
CA ASP A 323 18.85 -0.05 1.87
C ASP A 323 18.20 -1.18 1.03
N ILE A 324 18.01 -0.98 -0.29
CA ILE A 324 17.40 -1.97 -1.17
C ILE A 324 18.26 -2.24 -2.42
N HIS A 325 18.36 -3.51 -2.79
CA HIS A 325 18.94 -3.93 -4.05
C HIS A 325 17.82 -4.04 -5.10
N VAL A 326 18.05 -3.45 -6.27
CA VAL A 326 17.16 -3.54 -7.42
C VAL A 326 17.87 -4.26 -8.55
N ALA A 327 17.23 -5.24 -9.12
CA ALA A 327 17.67 -5.98 -10.30
C ALA A 327 16.56 -5.92 -11.36
N ILE A 328 16.96 -5.87 -12.63
CA ILE A 328 16.03 -5.85 -13.77
C ILE A 328 16.19 -7.16 -14.53
N LEU A 329 15.10 -7.93 -14.64
CA LEU A 329 15.07 -9.22 -15.35
C LEU A 329 14.34 -9.09 -16.70
N PRO A 330 14.72 -9.88 -17.71
CA PRO A 330 13.96 -9.99 -18.95
C PRO A 330 12.50 -10.43 -18.71
N MET A 331 11.56 -9.83 -19.47
CA MET A 331 10.12 -10.18 -19.39
C MET A 331 9.72 -11.28 -20.35
N ASP A 332 10.55 -11.60 -21.33
CA ASP A 332 10.27 -12.50 -22.46
C ASP A 332 10.76 -13.95 -22.25
N ARG A 333 11.32 -14.25 -21.09
CA ARG A 333 11.81 -15.60 -20.76
C ARG A 333 11.41 -16.04 -19.36
N PRO A 334 11.32 -17.37 -19.15
CA PRO A 334 11.03 -17.92 -17.83
C PRO A 334 12.08 -17.51 -16.80
N VAL A 335 11.61 -17.15 -15.61
CA VAL A 335 12.45 -16.84 -14.46
C VAL A 335 12.60 -18.10 -13.60
N LYS A 336 13.84 -18.49 -13.28
CA LYS A 336 14.12 -19.57 -12.35
C LYS A 336 13.77 -19.12 -10.92
N HIS A 337 13.46 -20.09 -10.06
CA HIS A 337 13.25 -19.82 -8.64
C HIS A 337 14.57 -19.68 -7.85
N GLU A 338 15.64 -20.37 -8.31
CA GLU A 338 16.96 -20.36 -7.67
C GLU A 338 18.04 -20.08 -8.71
N TYR A 339 19.02 -19.26 -8.32
CA TYR A 339 20.18 -18.89 -9.12
C TYR A 339 21.45 -18.98 -8.26
N THR A 340 22.54 -19.39 -8.87
CA THR A 340 23.89 -19.05 -8.36
C THR A 340 24.17 -17.58 -8.58
N ASP A 341 25.18 -17.02 -7.89
CA ASP A 341 25.55 -15.61 -8.04
C ASP A 341 25.95 -15.27 -9.48
N ASP A 342 26.64 -16.18 -10.17
CA ASP A 342 27.09 -15.98 -11.56
C ASP A 342 25.92 -16.07 -12.55
N GLU A 343 25.02 -17.05 -12.40
CA GLU A 343 23.78 -17.13 -13.19
C GLU A 343 22.92 -15.89 -13.02
N TRP A 344 22.81 -15.39 -11.76
CA TRP A 344 22.06 -14.20 -11.46
C TRP A 344 22.62 -12.99 -12.19
N LYS A 345 23.91 -12.70 -12.00
CA LYS A 345 24.60 -11.58 -12.67
C LYS A 345 24.50 -11.66 -14.18
N GLY A 346 24.70 -12.86 -14.76
CA GLY A 346 24.58 -13.09 -16.21
C GLY A 346 23.17 -13.02 -16.76
N GLY A 347 22.15 -13.14 -15.91
CA GLY A 347 20.74 -13.06 -16.27
C GLY A 347 20.13 -11.67 -16.20
N LEU A 348 20.83 -10.69 -15.58
CA LEU A 348 20.35 -9.33 -15.43
C LEU A 348 20.44 -8.54 -16.74
N LEU A 349 19.48 -7.64 -16.92
CA LEU A 349 19.55 -6.65 -17.97
C LEU A 349 20.47 -5.49 -17.55
N PRO A 350 21.24 -4.92 -18.52
CA PRO A 350 22.06 -3.74 -18.24
C PRO A 350 21.18 -2.51 -17.94
N ASN A 351 21.77 -1.54 -17.23
CA ASN A 351 21.13 -0.27 -16.97
C ASN A 351 20.59 0.37 -18.26
N GLY A 352 19.45 1.03 -18.15
CA GLY A 352 18.74 1.60 -19.30
C GLY A 352 17.78 0.63 -20.01
N SER A 353 17.90 -0.69 -19.82
CA SER A 353 16.99 -1.69 -20.40
C SER A 353 15.72 -1.84 -19.58
N VAL A 354 14.60 -2.10 -20.25
CA VAL A 354 13.29 -2.32 -19.63
C VAL A 354 13.07 -3.80 -19.37
N GLY A 355 12.70 -4.14 -18.14
CA GLY A 355 12.40 -5.52 -17.72
C GLY A 355 11.58 -5.56 -16.45
N GLU A 356 11.43 -6.74 -15.83
CA GLU A 356 10.73 -6.90 -14.56
C GLU A 356 11.62 -6.44 -13.41
N ILE A 357 11.08 -5.59 -12.54
CA ILE A 357 11.75 -5.11 -11.33
C ILE A 357 11.73 -6.21 -10.27
N CYS A 358 12.92 -6.59 -9.81
CA CYS A 358 13.10 -7.48 -8.66
C CYS A 358 13.86 -6.76 -7.56
N VAL A 359 13.47 -6.98 -6.29
CA VAL A 359 14.04 -6.25 -5.16
C VAL A 359 14.41 -7.16 -4.00
N ALA A 360 15.52 -6.86 -3.32
CA ALA A 360 15.94 -7.51 -2.09
C ALA A 360 16.39 -6.46 -1.06
N GLY A 361 16.18 -6.75 0.22
CA GLY A 361 16.57 -5.84 1.31
C GLY A 361 15.98 -6.25 2.65
N PRO A 362 16.33 -5.55 3.74
CA PRO A 362 15.89 -5.88 5.07
C PRO A 362 14.38 -5.66 5.29
N HIS A 363 13.77 -4.74 4.55
CA HIS A 363 12.34 -4.42 4.53
C HIS A 363 11.61 -5.00 3.32
N VAL A 364 12.17 -6.04 2.69
CA VAL A 364 11.52 -6.81 1.62
C VAL A 364 10.96 -8.09 2.22
N LEU A 365 9.66 -8.35 2.00
CA LEU A 365 8.96 -9.53 2.46
C LEU A 365 9.62 -10.80 1.93
N LYS A 366 10.02 -11.70 2.82
CA LYS A 366 10.76 -12.90 2.45
C LYS A 366 9.89 -14.12 2.20
N GLU A 367 8.68 -14.19 2.79
CA GLU A 367 7.82 -15.36 2.64
C GLU A 367 6.33 -15.04 2.70
N TYR A 368 5.50 -15.97 2.23
CA TYR A 368 4.04 -15.93 2.36
C TYR A 368 3.59 -17.03 3.32
N PHE A 369 2.75 -16.66 4.28
CA PHE A 369 2.25 -17.61 5.28
C PHE A 369 1.36 -18.67 4.66
N GLY A 370 1.74 -19.94 4.85
CA GLY A 370 0.95 -21.09 4.39
C GLY A 370 0.71 -21.18 2.87
N ASN A 371 1.54 -20.50 2.06
CA ASN A 371 1.39 -20.50 0.60
C ASN A 371 2.74 -20.65 -0.12
N PRO A 372 3.28 -21.89 -0.23
CA PRO A 372 4.54 -22.16 -0.90
C PRO A 372 4.50 -21.88 -2.41
N ASP A 373 3.33 -21.96 -3.04
CA ASP A 373 3.20 -21.64 -4.46
C ASP A 373 3.39 -20.13 -4.71
N ALA A 374 2.76 -19.29 -3.89
CA ALA A 374 3.00 -17.85 -3.96
C ALA A 374 4.48 -17.50 -3.70
N PHE A 375 5.16 -18.24 -2.83
CA PHE A 375 6.60 -18.10 -2.63
C PHE A 375 7.36 -18.40 -3.93
N ARG A 376 7.14 -19.57 -4.54
CA ARG A 376 7.81 -19.97 -5.79
C ARG A 376 7.56 -19.00 -6.96
N GLU A 377 6.33 -18.48 -7.05
CA GLU A 377 5.97 -17.55 -8.12
C GLU A 377 6.59 -16.15 -7.97
N ASN A 378 6.73 -15.67 -6.73
CA ASN A 378 7.06 -14.26 -6.48
C ASN A 378 8.41 -14.04 -5.81
N LYS A 379 9.15 -15.11 -5.51
CA LYS A 379 10.46 -15.01 -4.86
C LYS A 379 11.52 -15.74 -5.67
N ILE A 380 12.71 -15.17 -5.65
CA ILE A 380 13.90 -15.71 -6.29
C ILE A 380 14.98 -15.82 -5.21
N ILE A 381 15.60 -16.99 -5.09
CA ILE A 381 16.70 -17.26 -4.16
C ILE A 381 18.01 -17.07 -4.93
N VAL A 382 18.90 -16.21 -4.40
CA VAL A 382 20.24 -15.98 -4.94
C VAL A 382 21.23 -16.08 -3.79
N GLY A 383 21.93 -17.19 -3.68
CA GLY A 383 22.78 -17.47 -2.52
C GLY A 383 21.96 -17.40 -1.20
N THR A 384 22.23 -16.41 -0.36
CA THR A 384 21.50 -16.17 0.89
C THR A 384 20.44 -15.07 0.79
N GLU A 385 20.37 -14.36 -0.34
CA GLU A 385 19.39 -13.31 -0.57
C GLU A 385 18.09 -13.84 -1.17
N ILE A 386 16.97 -13.22 -0.80
CA ILE A 386 15.66 -13.51 -1.37
C ILE A 386 15.17 -12.23 -2.05
N TYR A 387 15.10 -12.27 -3.37
CA TYR A 387 14.51 -11.21 -4.19
C TYR A 387 13.00 -11.41 -4.31
N HIS A 388 12.27 -10.30 -4.22
CA HIS A 388 10.85 -10.24 -4.54
C HIS A 388 10.66 -9.75 -5.98
N ARG A 389 9.92 -10.50 -6.78
CA ARG A 389 9.41 -10.09 -8.08
C ARG A 389 8.24 -9.16 -7.87
N THR A 390 8.38 -7.88 -8.23
CA THR A 390 7.31 -6.90 -8.00
C THR A 390 6.13 -7.09 -8.95
N GLY A 391 6.37 -7.75 -10.10
CA GLY A 391 5.44 -7.83 -11.20
C GLY A 391 5.28 -6.51 -11.95
N ASP A 392 6.10 -5.51 -11.65
CA ASP A 392 6.15 -4.24 -12.37
C ASP A 392 7.30 -4.24 -13.38
N ALA A 393 7.02 -3.71 -14.57
CA ALA A 393 8.02 -3.42 -15.58
C ALA A 393 8.66 -2.07 -15.30
N GLY A 394 9.99 -2.01 -15.40
CA GLY A 394 10.75 -0.78 -15.20
C GLY A 394 12.16 -0.86 -15.74
N ARG A 395 12.88 0.24 -15.61
CA ARG A 395 14.32 0.32 -15.92
C ARG A 395 15.05 1.11 -14.85
N LEU A 396 16.29 0.76 -14.65
CA LEU A 396 17.21 1.48 -13.79
C LEU A 396 18.22 2.24 -14.67
N ASP A 397 18.48 3.53 -14.39
CA ASP A 397 19.56 4.26 -15.05
C ASP A 397 20.88 4.18 -14.24
N ASP A 398 21.96 4.73 -14.82
CA ASP A 398 23.29 4.70 -14.20
C ASP A 398 23.39 5.54 -12.91
N GLU A 399 22.48 6.48 -12.70
CA GLU A 399 22.36 7.27 -11.48
C GLU A 399 21.50 6.60 -10.41
N ARG A 400 21.04 5.36 -10.66
CA ARG A 400 20.11 4.61 -9.81
C ARG A 400 18.72 5.26 -9.70
N ASN A 401 18.25 5.99 -10.72
CA ASN A 401 16.85 6.36 -10.81
C ASN A 401 16.06 5.19 -11.43
N LEU A 402 14.95 4.87 -10.80
CA LEU A 402 14.01 3.85 -11.26
C LEU A 402 12.86 4.52 -12.03
N TYR A 403 12.52 3.94 -13.17
CA TYR A 403 11.42 4.37 -14.02
C TYR A 403 10.42 3.23 -14.17
N LEU A 404 9.13 3.52 -14.05
CA LEU A 404 8.04 2.54 -14.13
C LEU A 404 7.38 2.58 -15.49
N TYR A 405 7.06 1.40 -16.01
CA TYR A 405 6.33 1.22 -17.27
C TYR A 405 4.94 0.59 -17.04
N GLY A 406 4.70 -0.01 -15.90
CA GLY A 406 3.43 -0.63 -15.50
C GLY A 406 3.58 -2.10 -15.13
N ARG A 407 2.47 -2.82 -15.13
CA ARG A 407 2.48 -4.25 -14.75
C ARG A 407 2.98 -5.11 -15.91
N VAL A 408 3.88 -6.05 -15.63
CA VAL A 408 4.35 -7.04 -16.61
C VAL A 408 3.18 -7.83 -17.20
N SER A 409 2.18 -8.19 -16.38
CA SER A 409 1.02 -8.97 -16.79
C SER A 409 0.08 -8.27 -17.77
N THR A 410 0.19 -6.95 -17.95
CA THR A 410 -0.60 -6.17 -18.89
C THR A 410 0.23 -5.60 -20.04
N ALA A 411 1.55 -5.78 -20.01
CA ALA A 411 2.42 -5.46 -21.12
C ALA A 411 2.28 -6.52 -22.23
N PHE A 412 2.39 -6.10 -23.46
CA PHE A 412 2.35 -6.99 -24.63
C PHE A 412 3.22 -6.43 -25.76
N GLN A 413 3.57 -7.28 -26.72
CA GLN A 413 4.27 -6.84 -27.93
C GLN A 413 3.25 -6.57 -29.04
N ASP A 414 3.44 -5.45 -29.75
CA ASP A 414 2.73 -5.15 -30.99
C ASP A 414 3.21 -6.05 -32.14
N ASP A 415 2.70 -5.82 -33.36
CA ASP A 415 3.02 -6.64 -34.53
C ASP A 415 4.48 -6.48 -35.00
N ASP A 416 5.14 -5.39 -34.62
CA ASP A 416 6.56 -5.12 -34.89
C ASP A 416 7.47 -5.66 -33.78
N GLY A 417 6.92 -6.34 -32.75
CA GLY A 417 7.64 -6.88 -31.61
C GLY A 417 8.04 -5.83 -30.57
N LYS A 418 7.53 -4.61 -30.65
CA LYS A 418 7.78 -3.54 -29.71
C LYS A 418 6.86 -3.66 -28.48
N TRP A 419 7.42 -3.51 -27.29
CA TRP A 419 6.65 -3.54 -26.06
C TRP A 419 5.68 -2.35 -25.94
N VAL A 420 4.43 -2.64 -25.69
CA VAL A 420 3.35 -1.71 -25.35
C VAL A 420 3.04 -1.86 -23.86
N PHE A 421 3.12 -0.77 -23.15
CA PHE A 421 2.86 -0.73 -21.70
C PHE A 421 1.54 -0.03 -21.43
N THR A 422 0.55 -0.80 -21.04
CA THR A 422 -0.84 -0.35 -20.79
C THR A 422 -0.88 0.88 -19.87
N MET A 423 -0.12 0.88 -18.76
CA MET A 423 -0.10 2.01 -17.82
C MET A 423 0.34 3.33 -18.47
N LEU A 424 1.36 3.30 -19.34
CA LEU A 424 1.83 4.52 -20.01
C LEU A 424 0.78 5.04 -21.01
N CYS A 425 0.06 4.14 -21.67
CA CYS A 425 -1.06 4.49 -22.53
C CYS A 425 -2.20 5.11 -21.69
N GLU A 426 -2.54 4.53 -20.55
CA GLU A 426 -3.57 5.04 -19.64
C GLU A 426 -3.26 6.46 -19.16
N VAL A 427 -1.99 6.72 -18.79
CA VAL A 427 -1.56 8.05 -18.37
C VAL A 427 -1.68 9.06 -19.53
N ARG A 428 -1.30 8.67 -20.75
CA ARG A 428 -1.50 9.54 -21.92
C ARG A 428 -2.98 9.80 -22.17
N LEU A 429 -3.80 8.75 -22.22
CA LEU A 429 -5.24 8.83 -22.48
C LEU A 429 -5.96 9.74 -21.46
N LYS A 430 -5.61 9.65 -20.19
CA LYS A 430 -6.21 10.43 -19.09
C LYS A 430 -6.12 11.96 -19.32
N TYR A 431 -5.11 12.41 -20.04
CA TYR A 431 -4.85 13.84 -20.25
C TYR A 431 -5.16 14.31 -21.67
N LEU A 432 -5.72 13.45 -22.54
CA LEU A 432 -6.24 13.86 -23.84
C LEU A 432 -7.59 14.58 -23.70
N PRO A 433 -7.82 15.67 -24.45
CA PRO A 433 -9.08 16.40 -24.37
C PRO A 433 -10.26 15.53 -24.77
N GLY A 434 -11.36 15.63 -24.00
CA GLY A 434 -12.58 14.85 -24.25
C GLY A 434 -12.53 13.38 -23.80
N ILE A 435 -11.40 12.87 -23.34
CA ILE A 435 -11.26 11.51 -22.79
C ILE A 435 -11.39 11.57 -21.27
N LYS A 436 -12.39 10.87 -20.73
CA LYS A 436 -12.60 10.76 -19.29
C LYS A 436 -11.72 9.66 -18.66
N ALA A 437 -11.61 8.53 -19.36
CA ALA A 437 -10.74 7.41 -19.01
C ALA A 437 -10.50 6.55 -20.24
N GLY A 438 -9.40 5.78 -20.23
CA GLY A 438 -9.11 4.84 -21.29
C GLY A 438 -8.02 3.86 -20.92
N THR A 439 -7.97 2.76 -21.68
CA THR A 439 -6.91 1.74 -21.58
C THR A 439 -6.67 1.06 -22.91
N VAL A 440 -5.52 0.39 -23.01
CA VAL A 440 -5.11 -0.34 -24.21
C VAL A 440 -4.83 -1.79 -23.86
N LEU A 441 -5.47 -2.73 -24.56
CA LEU A 441 -5.25 -4.16 -24.35
C LEU A 441 -5.03 -4.88 -25.67
N LYS A 442 -4.22 -5.93 -25.66
CA LYS A 442 -4.17 -6.90 -26.76
C LYS A 442 -5.34 -7.87 -26.60
N MET A 443 -6.26 -7.82 -27.54
CA MET A 443 -7.41 -8.72 -27.67
C MET A 443 -7.13 -9.76 -28.77
N PRO A 444 -7.94 -10.83 -28.91
CA PRO A 444 -7.74 -11.83 -29.97
C PRO A 444 -7.77 -11.27 -31.39
N ASP A 445 -8.54 -10.18 -31.58
CA ASP A 445 -8.72 -9.48 -32.87
C ASP A 445 -7.83 -8.25 -33.03
N GLY A 446 -6.81 -8.07 -32.18
CA GLY A 446 -5.80 -7.02 -32.29
C GLY A 446 -5.72 -6.08 -31.07
N ILE A 447 -4.99 -4.98 -31.25
CA ILE A 447 -4.80 -3.96 -30.21
C ILE A 447 -6.05 -3.10 -30.12
N THR A 448 -6.78 -3.22 -29.01
CA THR A 448 -8.03 -2.50 -28.77
C THR A 448 -7.84 -1.41 -27.73
N VAL A 449 -8.27 -0.19 -28.06
CA VAL A 449 -8.35 0.94 -27.14
C VAL A 449 -9.78 1.06 -26.62
N PHE A 450 -9.93 1.01 -25.31
CA PHE A 450 -11.22 1.20 -24.62
C PHE A 450 -11.28 2.60 -24.04
N LEU A 451 -12.35 3.35 -24.34
CA LEU A 451 -12.49 4.76 -23.97
C LEU A 451 -13.81 5.02 -23.25
N GLU A 452 -13.76 5.80 -22.17
CA GLU A 452 -14.90 6.57 -21.67
C GLU A 452 -14.78 7.98 -22.23
N THR A 453 -15.57 8.30 -23.25
CA THR A 453 -15.51 9.60 -23.95
C THR A 453 -16.87 9.99 -24.51
N SER A 454 -17.07 11.29 -24.72
CA SER A 454 -18.18 11.84 -25.50
C SER A 454 -17.79 12.19 -26.92
N LEU A 455 -16.52 11.98 -27.30
CA LEU A 455 -16.03 12.22 -28.67
C LEU A 455 -16.66 11.23 -29.66
N GLN A 456 -16.84 11.68 -30.91
CA GLN A 456 -17.18 10.78 -32.02
C GLN A 456 -15.98 9.87 -32.34
N ARG A 457 -16.26 8.68 -32.91
CA ARG A 457 -15.20 7.68 -33.21
C ARG A 457 -14.05 8.28 -34.04
N ILE A 458 -14.34 9.03 -35.08
CA ILE A 458 -13.33 9.66 -35.95
C ILE A 458 -12.45 10.66 -35.18
N GLU A 459 -13.05 11.45 -34.30
CA GLU A 459 -12.31 12.40 -33.46
C GLU A 459 -11.36 11.65 -32.50
N ALA A 460 -11.85 10.55 -31.92
CA ALA A 460 -11.03 9.71 -31.04
C ALA A 460 -9.88 9.05 -31.83
N GLU A 461 -10.12 8.52 -33.03
CA GLU A 461 -9.10 7.92 -33.90
C GLU A 461 -7.96 8.91 -34.21
N ASN A 462 -8.30 10.13 -34.63
CA ASN A 462 -7.32 11.18 -34.91
C ASN A 462 -6.49 11.54 -33.67
N LEU A 463 -7.18 11.70 -32.55
CA LEU A 463 -6.53 12.05 -31.28
C LEU A 463 -5.56 10.97 -30.78
N LEU A 464 -5.92 9.68 -30.92
CA LEU A 464 -5.06 8.55 -30.56
C LEU A 464 -3.83 8.46 -31.46
N ALA A 465 -4.01 8.70 -32.78
CA ALA A 465 -2.93 8.71 -33.77
C ALA A 465 -1.92 9.84 -33.45
N GLU A 466 -2.39 11.05 -33.19
CA GLU A 466 -1.55 12.18 -32.77
C GLU A 466 -0.81 11.93 -31.47
N ALA A 467 -1.44 11.24 -30.51
CA ALA A 467 -0.85 10.87 -29.24
C ALA A 467 0.13 9.67 -29.34
N GLY A 468 0.24 9.03 -30.52
CA GLY A 468 1.09 7.86 -30.74
C GLY A 468 0.66 6.65 -29.89
N ILE A 469 -0.65 6.48 -29.67
CA ILE A 469 -1.22 5.34 -28.96
C ILE A 469 -1.53 4.23 -29.95
N PRO A 470 -0.96 3.02 -29.81
CA PRO A 470 -1.22 1.92 -30.73
C PRO A 470 -2.69 1.51 -30.66
N CYS A 471 -3.34 1.47 -31.82
CA CYS A 471 -4.78 1.23 -31.93
C CYS A 471 -5.12 0.57 -33.26
N GLN A 472 -5.75 -0.61 -33.23
CA GLN A 472 -6.34 -1.29 -34.36
C GLN A 472 -7.88 -1.23 -34.30
N LYS A 473 -8.40 -1.16 -33.05
CA LYS A 473 -9.83 -1.09 -32.79
C LYS A 473 -10.14 -0.14 -31.64
N ILE A 474 -11.25 0.59 -31.70
CA ILE A 474 -11.72 1.44 -30.60
C ILE A 474 -13.06 0.92 -30.10
N GLU A 475 -13.18 0.78 -28.80
CA GLU A 475 -14.44 0.51 -28.10
C GLU A 475 -14.79 1.66 -27.18
N ILE A 476 -15.89 2.35 -27.48
CA ILE A 476 -16.39 3.45 -26.63
C ILE A 476 -17.39 2.88 -25.64
N LEU A 477 -17.11 3.06 -24.37
CA LEU A 477 -17.88 2.52 -23.25
C LEU A 477 -18.50 3.66 -22.43
N LYS A 478 -19.66 3.41 -21.88
CA LYS A 478 -20.26 4.31 -20.89
C LYS A 478 -19.43 4.35 -19.60
N HIS A 479 -18.93 3.17 -19.18
CA HIS A 479 -18.05 3.00 -18.02
C HIS A 479 -17.07 1.87 -18.26
N ILE A 480 -15.79 2.10 -18.03
CA ILE A 480 -14.75 1.08 -17.97
C ILE A 480 -14.81 0.40 -16.59
N PRO A 481 -14.87 -0.95 -16.51
CA PRO A 481 -14.84 -1.67 -15.25
C PRO A 481 -13.64 -1.27 -14.38
N ARG A 482 -13.87 -1.09 -13.09
CA ARG A 482 -12.84 -0.69 -12.12
C ARG A 482 -12.81 -1.61 -10.91
N ASP A 483 -11.62 -1.77 -10.33
CA ASP A 483 -11.45 -2.49 -9.07
C ASP A 483 -12.33 -1.87 -7.98
N PRO A 484 -13.23 -2.66 -7.35
CA PRO A 484 -14.18 -2.15 -6.36
C PRO A 484 -13.54 -1.57 -5.10
N ARG A 485 -12.26 -1.93 -4.82
CA ARG A 485 -11.55 -1.45 -3.62
C ARG A 485 -11.12 0.01 -3.70
N HIS A 486 -10.60 0.39 -4.83
CA HIS A 486 -9.98 1.70 -5.00
C HIS A 486 -10.73 2.59 -5.98
N ASN A 487 -11.61 2.01 -6.80
CA ASN A 487 -12.33 2.66 -7.91
C ASN A 487 -11.41 3.49 -8.84
N SER A 488 -10.09 3.28 -8.69
CA SER A 488 -9.04 4.01 -9.40
C SER A 488 -8.26 3.14 -10.40
N LYS A 489 -8.30 1.81 -10.24
CA LYS A 489 -7.61 0.86 -11.12
C LYS A 489 -8.63 0.18 -12.04
N ILE A 490 -8.27 0.04 -13.30
CA ILE A 490 -9.09 -0.69 -14.27
C ILE A 490 -9.07 -2.19 -13.95
N ASP A 491 -10.24 -2.81 -13.98
CA ASP A 491 -10.38 -4.27 -13.90
C ASP A 491 -10.28 -4.86 -15.31
N TYR A 492 -9.07 -5.21 -15.70
CA TYR A 492 -8.79 -5.79 -17.01
C TYR A 492 -9.45 -7.15 -17.22
N GLY A 493 -9.66 -7.91 -16.12
CA GLY A 493 -10.37 -9.19 -16.17
C GLY A 493 -11.83 -8.99 -16.58
N ALA A 494 -12.54 -8.15 -15.83
CA ALA A 494 -13.93 -7.81 -16.13
C ALA A 494 -14.06 -7.16 -17.51
N LEU A 495 -13.10 -6.31 -17.91
CA LEU A 495 -13.10 -5.69 -19.24
C LEU A 495 -12.96 -6.73 -20.35
N ARG A 496 -12.05 -7.70 -20.20
CA ARG A 496 -11.88 -8.79 -21.18
C ARG A 496 -13.12 -9.69 -21.30
N GLU A 497 -13.81 -9.95 -20.17
CA GLU A 497 -15.04 -10.75 -20.15
C GLU A 497 -16.19 -10.10 -20.95
N LEU A 498 -16.27 -8.76 -20.94
CA LEU A 498 -17.29 -8.02 -21.70
C LEU A 498 -17.12 -8.15 -23.23
N PHE A 499 -15.96 -8.56 -23.71
CA PHE A 499 -15.62 -8.62 -25.14
C PHE A 499 -15.13 -10.01 -25.58
N LYS A 500 -15.45 -11.06 -24.84
CA LYS A 500 -15.35 -12.46 -25.25
C LYS A 500 -16.53 -12.80 -26.13
#